data_449dfab709f224fac9347a02a33f11f2
#
_entry.id   449dfab709f224fac9347a02a33f11f2
#
_cell.length_a   1.000
_cell.length_b   1.000
_cell.length_c   1.000
_cell.angle_alpha   90.00
_cell.angle_beta   90.00
_cell.angle_gamma   90.00
#
_symmetry.space_group_name_H-M   'P 1'
#
loop_
_entity.id
_entity.type
_entity.pdbx_description
1 polymer ?
#
loop_
_entity_poly.entity_id
_entity_poly.type
_entity_poly.pdbx_seq_one_letter_code
_entity_poly.pdbx_strand_id
1 'polypeptide(L)'
;MITISAFRWVPPFARGQVRDLRVRWALEEAGLPYDVRLLSFGDGDKPQYRALQPFGQVPIFQEDGLTLFETGAIVLHIGERSEALLPKDRAGRAKATQWVVAALNSIEPHIMNVATLDLFYADQEWAKLRKPSATEFAQKRLAGLAAALGDKAYLDGDRFSAGDLMMASILRILPPLVTDPRLNAYVERCTARPAFQRALDAQVGDFEEQAA
;
A
#
# COMPACT_ATOMS: atom_id res chain seq x y z
N MET A 1 0.87 21.29 10.00
CA MET A 1 0.38 20.02 10.61
C MET A 1 -0.02 19.08 9.47
N ILE A 2 0.36 17.80 9.56
CA ILE A 2 0.06 16.80 8.53
C ILE A 2 -1.40 16.34 8.69
N THR A 3 -2.15 16.31 7.59
CA THR A 3 -3.49 15.71 7.53
C THR A 3 -3.56 14.74 6.37
N ILE A 4 -4.10 13.54 6.61
CA ILE A 4 -4.37 12.56 5.55
C ILE A 4 -5.87 12.31 5.44
N SER A 5 -6.36 11.91 4.26
CA SER A 5 -7.75 11.47 4.12
C SER A 5 -7.84 9.94 4.17
N ALA A 6 -8.91 9.44 4.76
CA ALA A 6 -9.26 8.02 4.83
C ALA A 6 -10.77 7.84 4.74
N PHE A 7 -11.25 6.61 4.51
CA PHE A 7 -12.68 6.32 4.57
C PHE A 7 -13.13 6.10 6.01
N ARG A 8 -14.32 6.62 6.35
CA ARG A 8 -15.02 6.39 7.62
C ARG A 8 -15.53 4.95 7.75
N TRP A 9 -15.86 4.33 6.64
CA TRP A 9 -16.38 2.98 6.57
C TRP A 9 -15.93 2.26 5.31
N VAL A 10 -15.63 0.98 5.44
CA VAL A 10 -15.40 0.06 4.32
C VAL A 10 -15.97 -1.32 4.66
N PRO A 11 -16.27 -2.17 3.65
CA PRO A 11 -16.65 -3.56 3.90
C PRO A 11 -15.60 -4.29 4.75
N PRO A 12 -15.99 -5.27 5.58
CA PRO A 12 -15.06 -5.97 6.49
C PRO A 12 -13.82 -6.54 5.81
N PHE A 13 -13.93 -7.06 4.57
CA PHE A 13 -12.78 -7.59 3.83
C PHE A 13 -11.75 -6.53 3.43
N ALA A 14 -12.12 -5.26 3.39
CA ALA A 14 -11.24 -4.15 3.02
C ALA A 14 -10.55 -3.50 4.23
N ARG A 15 -11.00 -3.79 5.46
CA ARG A 15 -10.37 -3.29 6.69
C ARG A 15 -8.92 -3.78 6.77
N GLY A 16 -7.98 -2.88 7.05
CA GLY A 16 -6.55 -3.16 7.05
C GLY A 16 -5.93 -3.32 5.65
N GLN A 17 -6.69 -3.01 4.56
CA GLN A 17 -6.22 -3.09 3.18
C GLN A 17 -6.33 -1.77 2.40
N VAL A 18 -7.05 -0.77 2.94
CA VAL A 18 -7.22 0.52 2.27
C VAL A 18 -5.87 1.24 2.17
N ARG A 19 -5.67 1.94 1.06
CA ARG A 19 -4.36 2.50 0.68
C ARG A 19 -3.81 3.56 1.65
N ASP A 20 -4.66 4.22 2.45
CA ASP A 20 -4.20 5.13 3.51
C ASP A 20 -3.32 4.44 4.55
N LEU A 21 -3.44 3.11 4.75
CA LEU A 21 -2.56 2.33 5.60
C LEU A 21 -1.08 2.50 5.23
N ARG A 22 -0.76 2.60 3.93
CA ARG A 22 0.62 2.80 3.45
C ARG A 22 1.19 4.14 3.92
N VAL A 23 0.36 5.17 3.91
CA VAL A 23 0.75 6.51 4.34
C VAL A 23 0.84 6.60 5.87
N ARG A 24 -0.11 6.02 6.59
CA ARG A 24 -0.05 5.89 8.06
C ARG A 24 1.22 5.16 8.47
N TRP A 25 1.54 4.03 7.85
CA TRP A 25 2.76 3.28 8.14
C TRP A 25 4.02 4.12 7.91
N ALA A 26 4.08 4.87 6.80
CA ALA A 26 5.21 5.76 6.55
C ALA A 26 5.35 6.86 7.60
N LEU A 27 4.24 7.47 8.04
CA LEU A 27 4.22 8.48 9.09
C LEU A 27 4.68 7.89 10.44
N GLU A 28 4.23 6.67 10.77
CA GLU A 28 4.65 5.95 11.98
C GLU A 28 6.15 5.56 11.95
N GLU A 29 6.69 5.15 10.80
CA GLU A 29 8.14 4.88 10.65
C GLU A 29 8.98 6.15 10.75
N ALA A 30 8.42 7.27 10.32
CA ALA A 30 9.08 8.57 10.40
C ALA A 30 8.90 9.25 11.77
N GLY A 31 8.01 8.75 12.63
CA GLY A 31 7.69 9.38 13.92
C GLY A 31 6.99 10.72 13.76
N LEU A 32 6.24 10.93 12.68
CA LEU A 32 5.57 12.19 12.36
C LEU A 32 4.10 12.12 12.80
N PRO A 33 3.64 13.04 13.67
CA PRO A 33 2.24 13.12 14.07
C PRO A 33 1.36 13.60 12.89
N TYR A 34 0.14 13.08 12.83
CA TYR A 34 -0.83 13.40 11.77
C TYR A 34 -2.26 13.32 12.26
N ASP A 35 -3.12 14.09 11.60
CA ASP A 35 -4.58 14.02 11.75
C ASP A 35 -5.21 13.27 10.57
N VAL A 36 -6.40 12.73 10.78
CA VAL A 36 -7.16 11.99 9.78
C VAL A 36 -8.47 12.68 9.46
N ARG A 37 -8.66 13.03 8.19
CA ARG A 37 -9.93 13.50 7.65
C ARG A 37 -10.74 12.32 7.12
N LEU A 38 -11.76 11.90 7.84
CA LEU A 38 -12.62 10.78 7.44
C LEU A 38 -13.66 11.22 6.39
N LEU A 39 -13.72 10.46 5.30
CA LEU A 39 -14.65 10.63 4.19
C LEU A 39 -15.81 9.65 4.30
N SER A 40 -17.02 10.15 4.10
CA SER A 40 -18.21 9.35 3.93
C SER A 40 -18.34 8.84 2.48
N PHE A 41 -19.23 7.87 2.27
CA PHE A 41 -19.52 7.37 0.92
C PHE A 41 -19.99 8.52 0.00
N GLY A 42 -19.41 8.61 -1.20
CA GLY A 42 -19.69 9.66 -2.17
C GLY A 42 -18.90 10.98 -1.97
N ASP A 43 -18.21 11.18 -0.86
CA ASP A 43 -17.39 12.38 -0.67
C ASP A 43 -16.25 12.49 -1.70
N GLY A 44 -15.72 11.36 -2.15
CA GLY A 44 -14.70 11.30 -3.19
C GLY A 44 -15.14 11.87 -4.55
N ASP A 45 -16.46 11.91 -4.81
CA ASP A 45 -17.01 12.41 -6.07
C ASP A 45 -17.36 13.90 -6.01
N LYS A 46 -17.32 14.50 -4.84
CA LYS A 46 -17.61 15.94 -4.67
C LYS A 46 -16.55 16.80 -5.36
N PRO A 47 -16.95 17.91 -6.05
CA PRO A 47 -16.03 18.78 -6.75
C PRO A 47 -14.88 19.29 -5.88
N GLN A 48 -15.15 19.58 -4.60
CA GLN A 48 -14.15 20.07 -3.65
C GLN A 48 -13.06 19.02 -3.37
N TYR A 49 -13.43 17.73 -3.29
CA TYR A 49 -12.46 16.66 -3.11
C TYR A 49 -11.73 16.33 -4.42
N ARG A 50 -12.44 16.31 -5.55
CA ARG A 50 -11.87 16.10 -6.88
C ARG A 50 -10.84 17.16 -7.27
N ALA A 51 -10.95 18.37 -6.77
CA ALA A 51 -9.93 19.42 -6.93
C ALA A 51 -8.60 19.09 -6.24
N LEU A 52 -8.62 18.23 -5.20
CA LEU A 52 -7.44 17.79 -4.45
C LEU A 52 -6.94 16.42 -4.93
N GLN A 53 -7.87 15.54 -5.34
CA GLN A 53 -7.60 14.19 -5.81
C GLN A 53 -8.47 13.90 -7.04
N PRO A 54 -7.90 14.01 -8.25
CA PRO A 54 -8.68 13.97 -9.49
C PRO A 54 -9.38 12.63 -9.75
N PHE A 55 -8.94 11.56 -9.11
CA PHE A 55 -9.51 10.20 -9.25
C PHE A 55 -10.54 9.86 -8.15
N GLY A 56 -10.78 10.77 -7.16
CA GLY A 56 -11.74 10.56 -6.07
C GLY A 56 -11.33 9.48 -5.07
N GLN A 57 -10.05 9.14 -5.00
CA GLN A 57 -9.52 8.08 -4.15
C GLN A 57 -8.97 8.62 -2.83
N VAL A 58 -8.76 7.74 -1.86
CA VAL A 58 -7.98 8.00 -0.66
C VAL A 58 -6.61 7.29 -0.77
N PRO A 59 -5.55 7.80 -0.11
CA PRO A 59 -5.51 9.05 0.62
C PRO A 59 -5.12 10.27 -0.24
N ILE A 60 -5.38 11.47 0.28
CA ILE A 60 -4.59 12.66 0.03
C ILE A 60 -3.72 12.91 1.26
N PHE A 61 -2.60 13.61 1.07
CA PHE A 61 -1.72 14.15 2.11
C PHE A 61 -1.70 15.66 1.99
N GLN A 62 -1.85 16.36 3.10
CA GLN A 62 -1.80 17.82 3.15
C GLN A 62 -0.90 18.29 4.28
N GLU A 63 -0.01 19.25 3.99
CA GLU A 63 0.86 19.91 4.96
C GLU A 63 1.30 21.28 4.41
N ASP A 64 1.12 22.33 5.20
CA ASP A 64 1.65 23.69 4.93
C ASP A 64 1.38 24.20 3.50
N GLY A 65 0.16 23.99 3.00
CA GLY A 65 -0.27 24.38 1.66
C GLY A 65 0.08 23.39 0.55
N LEU A 66 0.91 22.38 0.82
CA LEU A 66 1.16 21.28 -0.11
C LEU A 66 0.01 20.28 -0.03
N THR A 67 -0.46 19.83 -1.19
CA THR A 67 -1.39 18.70 -1.31
C THR A 67 -0.80 17.66 -2.27
N LEU A 68 -0.72 16.40 -1.82
CA LEU A 68 -0.25 15.28 -2.63
C LEU A 68 -1.31 14.19 -2.69
N PHE A 69 -1.38 13.52 -3.81
CA PHE A 69 -2.05 12.24 -4.01
C PHE A 69 -1.04 11.23 -4.58
N GLU A 70 -1.42 9.97 -4.78
CA GLU A 70 -0.58 8.80 -5.04
C GLU A 70 0.25 8.38 -3.82
N THR A 71 -0.05 7.19 -3.30
CA THR A 71 0.62 6.69 -2.07
C THR A 71 2.13 6.56 -2.23
N GLY A 72 2.61 6.23 -3.44
CA GLY A 72 4.05 6.17 -3.71
C GLY A 72 4.73 7.53 -3.59
N ALA A 73 4.11 8.59 -4.15
CA ALA A 73 4.62 9.94 -4.06
C ALA A 73 4.60 10.44 -2.61
N ILE A 74 3.51 10.17 -1.88
CA ILE A 74 3.35 10.56 -0.49
C ILE A 74 4.39 9.85 0.40
N VAL A 75 4.59 8.53 0.24
CA VAL A 75 5.56 7.76 1.02
C VAL A 75 6.99 8.23 0.76
N LEU A 76 7.33 8.54 -0.49
CA LEU A 76 8.64 9.11 -0.83
C LEU A 76 8.83 10.50 -0.22
N HIS A 77 7.80 11.37 -0.25
CA HIS A 77 7.85 12.69 0.38
C HIS A 77 8.06 12.60 1.90
N ILE A 78 7.33 11.70 2.59
CA ILE A 78 7.54 11.44 4.01
C ILE A 78 8.96 10.92 4.26
N GLY A 79 9.44 10.06 3.38
CA GLY A 79 10.78 9.47 3.44
C GLY A 79 11.91 10.48 3.43
N GLU A 80 11.72 11.66 2.83
CA GLU A 80 12.72 12.75 2.88
C GLU A 80 13.09 13.14 4.32
N ARG A 81 12.21 12.87 5.28
CA ARG A 81 12.39 13.17 6.71
C ARG A 81 12.77 11.95 7.55
N SER A 82 12.96 10.77 6.92
CA SER A 82 13.23 9.52 7.64
C SER A 82 14.23 8.62 6.93
N GLU A 83 15.39 8.42 7.53
CA GLU A 83 16.40 7.46 7.01
C GLU A 83 15.91 6.01 7.05
N ALA A 84 14.90 5.70 7.86
CA ALA A 84 14.29 4.37 7.86
C ALA A 84 13.52 4.10 6.55
N LEU A 85 13.04 5.14 5.87
CA LEU A 85 12.31 5.03 4.60
C LEU A 85 13.19 5.34 3.40
N LEU A 86 13.96 6.43 3.45
CA LEU A 86 14.88 6.81 2.38
C LEU A 86 16.28 7.04 2.95
N PRO A 87 17.27 6.21 2.54
CA PRO A 87 18.66 6.40 2.88
C PRO A 87 19.19 7.79 2.48
N LYS A 88 20.17 8.32 3.22
CA LYS A 88 20.81 9.60 2.87
C LYS A 88 21.70 9.51 1.64
N ASP A 89 22.31 8.39 1.41
CA ASP A 89 23.18 8.18 0.27
C ASP A 89 22.39 8.07 -1.05
N ARG A 90 22.98 8.59 -2.13
CA ARG A 90 22.33 8.69 -3.45
C ARG A 90 21.91 7.32 -4.00
N ALA A 91 22.73 6.29 -3.82
CA ALA A 91 22.49 4.97 -4.37
C ALA A 91 21.33 4.28 -3.62
N GLY A 92 21.33 4.32 -2.28
CA GLY A 92 20.27 3.76 -1.46
C GLY A 92 18.92 4.46 -1.72
N ARG A 93 18.92 5.79 -1.86
CA ARG A 93 17.69 6.54 -2.25
C ARG A 93 17.15 6.09 -3.60
N ALA A 94 18.02 5.97 -4.59
CA ALA A 94 17.62 5.54 -5.93
C ALA A 94 17.03 4.11 -5.90
N LYS A 95 17.62 3.19 -5.15
CA LYS A 95 17.11 1.82 -4.98
C LYS A 95 15.79 1.77 -4.22
N ALA A 96 15.64 2.51 -3.12
CA ALA A 96 14.38 2.59 -2.39
C ALA A 96 13.26 3.13 -3.30
N THR A 97 13.53 4.20 -4.06
CA THR A 97 12.60 4.74 -5.06
C THR A 97 12.28 3.72 -6.16
N GLN A 98 13.29 3.02 -6.68
CA GLN A 98 13.10 1.96 -7.68
C GLN A 98 12.12 0.89 -7.17
N TRP A 99 12.27 0.45 -5.91
CA TRP A 99 11.40 -0.57 -5.34
C TRP A 99 9.99 -0.06 -5.05
N VAL A 100 9.80 1.22 -4.68
CA VAL A 100 8.47 1.85 -4.60
C VAL A 100 7.79 1.81 -5.97
N VAL A 101 8.48 2.23 -7.03
CA VAL A 101 7.93 2.22 -8.40
C VAL A 101 7.68 0.79 -8.89
N ALA A 102 8.59 -0.15 -8.62
CA ALA A 102 8.41 -1.55 -9.00
C ALA A 102 7.21 -2.19 -8.29
N ALA A 103 6.99 -1.89 -7.02
CA ALA A 103 5.84 -2.35 -6.26
C ALA A 103 4.53 -1.92 -6.94
N LEU A 104 4.41 -0.64 -7.27
CA LEU A 104 3.21 -0.05 -7.85
C LEU A 104 2.97 -0.44 -9.32
N ASN A 105 4.03 -0.50 -10.13
CA ASN A 105 3.89 -0.72 -11.57
C ASN A 105 4.06 -2.18 -12.01
N SER A 106 4.93 -2.94 -11.31
CA SER A 106 5.31 -4.27 -11.76
C SER A 106 4.64 -5.40 -10.97
N ILE A 107 4.13 -5.11 -9.77
CA ILE A 107 3.52 -6.11 -8.89
C ILE A 107 2.04 -5.79 -8.64
N GLU A 108 1.70 -4.60 -8.13
CA GLU A 108 0.31 -4.26 -7.74
C GLU A 108 -0.71 -4.49 -8.85
N PRO A 109 -0.51 -4.05 -10.11
CA PRO A 109 -1.52 -4.22 -11.15
C PRO A 109 -1.88 -5.68 -11.42
N HIS A 110 -0.91 -6.59 -11.28
CA HIS A 110 -1.13 -8.01 -11.51
C HIS A 110 -1.86 -8.69 -10.36
N ILE A 111 -1.51 -8.35 -9.10
CA ILE A 111 -2.24 -8.82 -7.91
C ILE A 111 -3.67 -8.26 -7.93
N MET A 112 -3.82 -6.96 -8.20
CA MET A 112 -5.14 -6.32 -8.27
C MET A 112 -6.01 -6.88 -9.38
N ASN A 113 -5.45 -7.25 -10.53
CA ASN A 113 -6.21 -7.89 -11.60
C ASN A 113 -6.85 -9.20 -11.11
N VAL A 114 -6.09 -10.06 -10.43
CA VAL A 114 -6.63 -11.32 -9.87
C VAL A 114 -7.64 -11.02 -8.75
N ALA A 115 -7.30 -10.14 -7.80
CA ALA A 115 -8.17 -9.78 -6.68
C ALA A 115 -9.51 -9.18 -7.16
N THR A 116 -9.48 -8.34 -8.19
CA THR A 116 -10.69 -7.73 -8.78
C THR A 116 -11.60 -8.80 -9.40
N LEU A 117 -11.02 -9.77 -10.11
CA LEU A 117 -11.80 -10.88 -10.68
C LEU A 117 -12.49 -11.70 -9.59
N ASP A 118 -11.82 -11.92 -8.46
CA ASP A 118 -12.37 -12.71 -7.35
C ASP A 118 -13.39 -11.94 -6.52
N LEU A 119 -13.14 -10.66 -6.24
CA LEU A 119 -13.98 -9.89 -5.33
C LEU A 119 -15.24 -9.31 -5.98
N PHE A 120 -15.16 -8.93 -7.26
CA PHE A 120 -16.24 -8.18 -7.91
C PHE A 120 -16.88 -8.90 -9.09
N TYR A 121 -16.21 -9.92 -9.66
CA TYR A 121 -16.64 -10.56 -10.89
C TYR A 121 -16.61 -12.09 -10.84
N ALA A 122 -16.57 -12.68 -9.64
CA ALA A 122 -16.45 -14.14 -9.45
C ALA A 122 -17.53 -14.95 -10.19
N ASP A 123 -18.75 -14.41 -10.27
CA ASP A 123 -19.89 -15.06 -10.91
C ASP A 123 -19.93 -14.87 -12.44
N GLN A 124 -19.13 -13.96 -12.99
CA GLN A 124 -19.11 -13.63 -14.41
C GLN A 124 -18.31 -14.66 -15.21
N GLU A 125 -18.88 -15.18 -16.31
CA GLU A 125 -18.22 -16.21 -17.11
C GLU A 125 -16.89 -15.73 -17.74
N TRP A 126 -16.86 -14.48 -18.24
CA TRP A 126 -15.63 -13.89 -18.77
C TRP A 126 -14.53 -13.78 -17.69
N ALA A 127 -14.88 -13.54 -16.43
CA ALA A 127 -13.91 -13.44 -15.36
C ALA A 127 -13.31 -14.83 -15.01
N LYS A 128 -14.14 -15.88 -15.01
CA LYS A 128 -13.69 -17.28 -14.84
C LYS A 128 -12.72 -17.68 -15.96
N LEU A 129 -13.01 -17.32 -17.21
CA LEU A 129 -12.14 -17.58 -18.34
C LEU A 129 -10.82 -16.77 -18.29
N ARG A 130 -10.86 -15.54 -17.77
CA ARG A 130 -9.69 -14.67 -17.66
C ARG A 130 -8.77 -15.02 -16.48
N LYS A 131 -9.33 -15.51 -15.39
CA LYS A 131 -8.61 -15.72 -14.13
C LYS A 131 -7.36 -16.60 -14.25
N PRO A 132 -7.36 -17.76 -14.93
CA PRO A 132 -6.15 -18.61 -15.03
C PRO A 132 -4.95 -17.84 -15.61
N SER A 133 -5.12 -17.14 -16.72
CA SER A 133 -4.03 -16.39 -17.34
C SER A 133 -3.60 -15.16 -16.53
N ALA A 134 -4.52 -14.50 -15.82
CA ALA A 134 -4.19 -13.41 -14.91
C ALA A 134 -3.36 -13.92 -13.72
N THR A 135 -3.73 -15.07 -13.16
CA THR A 135 -3.02 -15.72 -12.06
C THR A 135 -1.61 -16.15 -12.47
N GLU A 136 -1.48 -16.81 -13.63
CA GLU A 136 -0.17 -17.21 -14.17
C GLU A 136 0.76 -16.00 -14.33
N PHE A 137 0.25 -14.90 -14.90
CA PHE A 137 1.03 -13.69 -15.09
C PHE A 137 1.47 -13.05 -13.78
N ALA A 138 0.58 -13.01 -12.78
CA ALA A 138 0.90 -12.51 -11.45
C ALA A 138 1.95 -13.39 -10.77
N GLN A 139 1.80 -14.72 -10.82
CA GLN A 139 2.78 -15.65 -10.24
C GLN A 139 4.15 -15.54 -10.89
N LYS A 140 4.22 -15.32 -12.22
CA LYS A 140 5.49 -15.05 -12.91
C LYS A 140 6.18 -13.80 -12.35
N ARG A 141 5.43 -12.74 -12.03
CA ARG A 141 5.97 -11.53 -11.40
C ARG A 141 6.45 -11.80 -9.98
N LEU A 142 5.67 -12.55 -9.20
CA LEU A 142 6.03 -12.92 -7.83
C LEU A 142 7.27 -13.82 -7.79
N ALA A 143 7.42 -14.75 -8.72
CA ALA A 143 8.62 -15.55 -8.85
C ALA A 143 9.87 -14.69 -9.14
N GLY A 144 9.75 -13.69 -10.01
CA GLY A 144 10.81 -12.72 -10.26
C GLY A 144 11.17 -11.90 -9.02
N LEU A 145 10.16 -11.47 -8.25
CA LEU A 145 10.36 -10.78 -6.98
C LEU A 145 11.06 -11.67 -5.95
N ALA A 146 10.62 -12.93 -5.81
CA ALA A 146 11.24 -13.90 -4.91
C ALA A 146 12.70 -14.16 -5.25
N ALA A 147 13.03 -14.28 -6.55
CA ALA A 147 14.40 -14.41 -7.02
C ALA A 147 15.24 -13.16 -6.73
N ALA A 148 14.67 -11.96 -6.92
CA ALA A 148 15.35 -10.70 -6.62
C ALA A 148 15.55 -10.48 -5.11
N LEU A 149 14.64 -10.94 -4.26
CA LEU A 149 14.78 -10.93 -2.81
C LEU A 149 15.90 -11.90 -2.39
N GLY A 150 15.91 -13.13 -2.91
CA GLY A 150 16.88 -14.18 -2.51
C GLY A 150 16.83 -14.42 -1.01
N ASP A 151 18.01 -14.46 -0.39
CA ASP A 151 18.18 -14.67 1.05
C ASP A 151 18.27 -13.36 1.86
N LYS A 152 18.06 -12.21 1.22
CA LYS A 152 18.13 -10.90 1.87
C LYS A 152 16.97 -10.70 2.86
N ALA A 153 17.21 -9.95 3.91
CA ALA A 153 16.17 -9.57 4.85
C ALA A 153 15.14 -8.62 4.21
N TYR A 154 15.61 -7.68 3.37
CA TYR A 154 14.81 -6.67 2.68
C TYR A 154 15.26 -6.54 1.21
N LEU A 155 14.51 -5.82 0.41
CA LEU A 155 14.73 -5.72 -1.04
C LEU A 155 16.12 -5.18 -1.41
N ASP A 156 16.67 -4.29 -0.59
CA ASP A 156 18.02 -3.73 -0.77
C ASP A 156 19.03 -4.19 0.29
N GLY A 157 18.94 -5.44 0.75
CA GLY A 157 19.87 -6.04 1.72
C GLY A 157 19.28 -6.17 3.12
N ASP A 158 19.97 -5.62 4.12
CA ASP A 158 19.59 -5.80 5.52
C ASP A 158 18.80 -4.63 6.10
N ARG A 159 18.52 -3.62 5.30
CA ARG A 159 17.84 -2.39 5.73
C ARG A 159 16.46 -2.26 5.10
N PHE A 160 15.44 -2.09 5.97
CA PHE A 160 14.09 -1.72 5.56
C PHE A 160 14.06 -0.33 4.89
N SER A 161 13.19 -0.17 3.90
CA SER A 161 13.02 1.08 3.16
C SER A 161 11.56 1.33 2.74
N ALA A 162 11.29 2.48 2.15
CA ALA A 162 10.00 2.79 1.52
C ALA A 162 9.59 1.74 0.46
N GLY A 163 10.57 1.14 -0.22
CA GLY A 163 10.34 0.04 -1.17
C GLY A 163 9.73 -1.18 -0.50
N ASP A 164 10.24 -1.55 0.68
CA ASP A 164 9.74 -2.68 1.46
C ASP A 164 8.35 -2.41 2.03
N LEU A 165 8.11 -1.19 2.52
CA LEU A 165 6.80 -0.75 2.97
C LEU A 165 5.75 -0.92 1.87
N MET A 166 6.03 -0.42 0.68
CA MET A 166 5.11 -0.52 -0.46
C MET A 166 4.93 -1.96 -0.92
N MET A 167 6.00 -2.72 -1.06
CA MET A 167 5.95 -4.11 -1.52
C MET A 167 5.19 -5.00 -0.54
N ALA A 168 5.50 -4.93 0.75
CA ALA A 168 4.81 -5.72 1.77
C ALA A 168 3.31 -5.37 1.84
N SER A 169 2.96 -4.08 1.74
CA SER A 169 1.55 -3.65 1.68
C SER A 169 0.81 -4.27 0.50
N ILE A 170 1.45 -4.40 -0.66
CA ILE A 170 0.85 -4.95 -1.88
C ILE A 170 0.72 -6.47 -1.80
N LEU A 171 1.73 -7.18 -1.29
CA LEU A 171 1.69 -8.63 -1.14
C LEU A 171 0.59 -9.11 -0.18
N ARG A 172 0.15 -8.26 0.75
CA ARG A 172 -0.97 -8.52 1.67
C ARG A 172 -2.35 -8.42 1.03
N ILE A 173 -2.48 -7.87 -0.18
CA ILE A 173 -3.79 -7.69 -0.84
C ILE A 173 -4.46 -9.05 -1.13
N LEU A 174 -3.69 -10.01 -1.59
CA LEU A 174 -4.20 -11.35 -1.93
C LEU A 174 -3.22 -12.43 -1.46
N PRO A 175 -3.16 -12.73 -0.14
CA PRO A 175 -2.21 -13.67 0.42
C PRO A 175 -2.18 -15.06 -0.25
N PRO A 176 -3.33 -15.65 -0.68
CA PRO A 176 -3.32 -16.96 -1.35
C PRO A 176 -2.56 -16.98 -2.68
N LEU A 177 -2.32 -15.84 -3.30
CA LEU A 177 -1.53 -15.73 -4.53
C LEU A 177 -0.02 -15.80 -4.26
N VAL A 178 0.41 -15.43 -3.04
CA VAL A 178 1.82 -15.38 -2.63
C VAL A 178 2.24 -16.76 -2.11
N THR A 179 2.64 -17.65 -3.00
CA THR A 179 2.94 -19.05 -2.68
C THR A 179 4.41 -19.31 -2.29
N ASP A 180 5.33 -18.40 -2.62
CA ASP A 180 6.76 -18.54 -2.27
C ASP A 180 6.98 -18.27 -0.77
N PRO A 181 7.55 -19.23 0.00
CA PRO A 181 7.75 -19.07 1.44
C PRO A 181 8.71 -17.91 1.80
N ARG A 182 9.62 -17.54 0.91
CA ARG A 182 10.52 -16.38 1.13
C ARG A 182 9.74 -15.08 1.15
N LEU A 183 8.76 -14.93 0.24
CA LEU A 183 7.89 -13.75 0.20
C LEU A 183 6.96 -13.70 1.41
N ASN A 184 6.45 -14.83 1.89
CA ASN A 184 5.65 -14.89 3.11
C ASN A 184 6.47 -14.47 4.33
N ALA A 185 7.65 -15.05 4.53
CA ALA A 185 8.56 -14.67 5.62
C ALA A 185 8.99 -13.19 5.53
N TYR A 186 9.16 -12.68 4.31
CA TYR A 186 9.45 -11.26 4.08
C TYR A 186 8.28 -10.36 4.50
N VAL A 187 7.04 -10.70 4.13
CA VAL A 187 5.84 -9.95 4.55
C VAL A 187 5.69 -9.97 6.06
N GLU A 188 5.83 -11.15 6.69
CA GLU A 188 5.78 -11.28 8.15
C GLU A 188 6.81 -10.39 8.83
N ARG A 189 8.06 -10.38 8.36
CA ARG A 189 9.13 -9.53 8.90
C ARG A 189 8.80 -8.05 8.77
N CYS A 190 8.28 -7.62 7.62
CA CYS A 190 7.90 -6.23 7.40
C CYS A 190 6.74 -5.82 8.31
N THR A 191 5.71 -6.67 8.43
CA THR A 191 4.51 -6.37 9.20
C THR A 191 4.68 -6.57 10.72
N ALA A 192 5.70 -7.28 11.17
CA ALA A 192 6.07 -7.36 12.58
C ALA A 192 6.65 -6.05 13.15
N ARG A 193 6.94 -5.07 12.30
CA ARG A 193 7.46 -3.76 12.74
C ARG A 193 6.43 -3.02 13.58
N PRO A 194 6.83 -2.43 14.73
CA PRO A 194 5.88 -1.71 15.62
C PRO A 194 5.13 -0.57 14.92
N ALA A 195 5.78 0.12 13.97
CA ALA A 195 5.17 1.18 13.19
C ALA A 195 4.01 0.67 12.31
N PHE A 196 4.15 -0.53 11.72
CA PHE A 196 3.05 -1.15 10.98
C PHE A 196 1.87 -1.48 11.89
N GLN A 197 2.13 -2.05 13.07
CA GLN A 197 1.06 -2.41 14.01
C GLN A 197 0.28 -1.18 14.45
N ARG A 198 0.97 -0.09 14.83
CA ARG A 198 0.30 1.18 15.18
C ARG A 198 -0.52 1.74 14.02
N ALA A 199 0.01 1.72 12.81
CA ALA A 199 -0.70 2.19 11.63
C ALA A 199 -1.96 1.36 11.32
N LEU A 200 -1.86 0.04 11.49
CA LEU A 200 -2.98 -0.88 11.30
C LEU A 200 -4.06 -0.66 12.36
N ASP A 201 -3.68 -0.59 13.63
CA ASP A 201 -4.61 -0.34 14.74
C ASP A 201 -5.33 1.00 14.56
N ALA A 202 -4.60 2.05 14.17
CA ALA A 202 -5.17 3.36 13.89
C ALA A 202 -6.14 3.33 12.72
N GLN A 203 -5.83 2.61 11.63
CA GLN A 203 -6.75 2.50 10.49
C GLN A 203 -8.01 1.71 10.86
N VAL A 204 -7.85 0.58 11.54
CA VAL A 204 -8.99 -0.28 11.91
C VAL A 204 -9.88 0.44 12.93
N GLY A 205 -9.28 1.19 13.86
CA GLY A 205 -9.99 1.98 14.87
C GLY A 205 -10.82 3.13 14.30
N ASP A 206 -10.49 3.63 13.11
CA ASP A 206 -11.24 4.71 12.46
C ASP A 206 -12.53 4.23 11.76
N PHE A 207 -12.70 2.93 11.55
CA PHE A 207 -13.88 2.43 10.87
C PHE A 207 -15.07 2.34 11.82
N GLU A 208 -16.12 3.09 11.51
CA GLU A 208 -17.39 3.01 12.21
C GLU A 208 -18.13 1.70 11.87
N GLU A 209 -18.92 1.21 12.82
CA GLU A 209 -19.89 0.17 12.53
C GLU A 209 -20.99 0.75 11.64
N GLN A 210 -21.36 0.00 10.59
CA GLN A 210 -22.50 0.40 9.76
C GLN A 210 -23.75 0.33 10.65
N ALA A 211 -24.43 1.45 10.84
CA ALA A 211 -25.74 1.42 11.45
C ALA A 211 -26.67 0.52 10.60
N ALA A 212 -27.24 -0.47 11.24
CA ALA A 212 -28.11 -1.48 10.61
C ALA A 212 -29.41 -0.86 10.05
#